data_00a23a1aa17a3f5b1c36324b2dd0b71c
#
_entry.id   00a23a1aa17a3f5b1c36324b2dd0b71c
#
_cell.length_a   1.000
_cell.length_b   1.000
_cell.length_c   1.000
_cell.angle_alpha   90.00
_cell.angle_beta   90.00
_cell.angle_gamma   90.00
#
_symmetry.space_group_name_H-M   'P 1'
#
loop_
_entity.id
_entity.type
_entity.pdbx_description
1 polymer ?
#
loop_
_entity_poly.entity_id
_entity_poly.type
_entity_poly.pdbx_seq_one_letter_code
_entity_poly.pdbx_strand_id
1 'polypeptide(L)'
;MKRLFYNICITAILFIPIRVIASEIAMGNHDTIYKPGNIFIFEAKVDSVSKNTHYSCYIIMRVLDKEMYHQGVITYDYYDSLPDDLAALDSISSIDQNGFIETTEILENSKLLWIHPPRTQGFGLLQYFPFPEIHYPVKIGKRYKRSFLSFNDPLCQCTLLLRYKMQYLSYSQWKYKNRLIEICEQSGFAKSKQGSFSVTYRYNERLGLVEAIYDYNHEVRIQLSLINVL
;
A
#
# COMPACT_ATOMS: atom_id res chain seq x y z
N MET A 1 33.96 -48.13 -55.77
CA MET A 1 34.01 -47.59 -54.40
C MET A 1 33.84 -46.09 -54.50
N LYS A 2 32.63 -45.58 -54.22
CA LYS A 2 32.32 -44.15 -54.17
C LYS A 2 32.19 -43.76 -52.71
N ARG A 3 33.10 -42.88 -52.20
CA ARG A 3 33.01 -42.32 -50.86
C ARG A 3 32.06 -41.13 -50.89
N LEU A 4 30.99 -41.20 -50.11
CA LEU A 4 30.07 -40.13 -49.86
C LEU A 4 30.64 -39.29 -48.71
N PHE A 5 30.98 -38.01 -48.96
CA PHE A 5 31.31 -37.05 -47.94
C PHE A 5 30.00 -36.40 -47.43
N TYR A 6 29.64 -36.67 -46.17
CA TYR A 6 28.59 -35.92 -45.46
C TYR A 6 29.19 -34.64 -44.92
N ASN A 7 28.76 -33.51 -45.44
CA ASN A 7 28.99 -32.21 -44.86
C ASN A 7 28.03 -32.00 -43.70
N ILE A 8 28.56 -32.04 -42.48
CA ILE A 8 27.83 -31.63 -41.26
C ILE A 8 27.98 -30.14 -41.13
N CYS A 9 26.95 -29.37 -41.49
CA CYS A 9 26.81 -27.96 -41.14
C CYS A 9 26.48 -27.84 -39.64
N ILE A 10 27.47 -27.50 -38.82
CA ILE A 10 27.25 -27.14 -37.45
C ILE A 10 26.80 -25.68 -37.43
N THR A 11 25.48 -25.46 -37.27
CA THR A 11 24.92 -24.14 -37.01
C THR A 11 25.20 -23.79 -35.56
N ALA A 12 26.23 -22.99 -35.31
CA ALA A 12 26.50 -22.44 -34.00
C ALA A 12 25.42 -21.39 -33.65
N ILE A 13 24.43 -21.78 -32.85
CA ILE A 13 23.47 -20.85 -32.26
C ILE A 13 24.24 -20.05 -31.19
N LEU A 14 24.60 -18.83 -31.51
CA LEU A 14 25.10 -17.85 -30.58
C LEU A 14 23.96 -17.49 -29.59
N PHE A 15 23.97 -18.10 -28.42
CA PHE A 15 23.21 -17.63 -27.28
C PHE A 15 23.82 -16.29 -26.83
N ILE A 16 23.26 -15.19 -27.30
CA ILE A 16 23.52 -13.88 -26.70
C ILE A 16 22.71 -13.86 -25.39
N PRO A 17 23.35 -13.84 -24.22
CA PRO A 17 22.62 -13.63 -22.98
C PRO A 17 22.02 -12.23 -23.05
N ILE A 18 20.71 -12.13 -23.21
CA ILE A 18 19.97 -10.89 -22.98
C ILE A 18 20.18 -10.59 -21.49
N ARG A 19 21.19 -9.79 -21.18
CA ARG A 19 21.25 -9.13 -19.88
C ARG A 19 20.06 -8.19 -19.85
N VAL A 20 18.99 -8.62 -19.16
CA VAL A 20 18.01 -7.70 -18.64
C VAL A 20 18.79 -6.73 -17.75
N ILE A 21 19.13 -5.59 -18.30
CA ILE A 21 19.59 -4.46 -17.53
C ILE A 21 18.38 -4.07 -16.70
N ALA A 22 18.27 -4.63 -15.50
CA ALA A 22 17.45 -4.05 -14.46
C ALA A 22 18.05 -2.66 -14.27
N SER A 23 17.45 -1.65 -14.90
CA SER A 23 17.75 -0.27 -14.59
C SER A 23 17.46 -0.12 -13.10
N GLU A 24 18.53 -0.07 -12.28
CA GLU A 24 18.43 0.56 -10.98
C GLU A 24 18.08 2.02 -11.30
N ILE A 25 16.78 2.30 -11.36
CA ILE A 25 16.30 3.67 -11.29
C ILE A 25 16.68 4.07 -9.87
N ALA A 26 17.86 4.69 -9.75
CA ALA A 26 18.23 5.39 -8.54
C ALA A 26 17.16 6.47 -8.37
N MET A 27 16.23 6.28 -7.45
CA MET A 27 15.33 7.32 -7.01
C MET A 27 16.21 8.45 -6.47
N GLY A 28 16.51 9.41 -7.35
CA GLY A 28 17.18 10.64 -6.98
C GLY A 28 16.20 11.49 -6.19
N ASN A 29 16.70 12.16 -5.17
CA ASN A 29 15.98 13.11 -4.31
C ASN A 29 14.47 12.86 -4.24
N HIS A 30 14.08 11.99 -3.31
CA HIS A 30 12.67 11.72 -3.05
C HIS A 30 12.02 13.02 -2.56
N ASP A 31 11.24 13.65 -3.43
CA ASP A 31 10.39 14.76 -3.03
C ASP A 31 9.33 14.21 -2.06
N THR A 32 9.20 14.85 -0.89
CA THR A 32 8.19 14.48 0.08
C THR A 32 6.80 14.53 -0.56
N ILE A 33 6.09 13.41 -0.51
CA ILE A 33 4.75 13.27 -1.11
C ILE A 33 3.68 13.75 -0.13
N TYR A 34 3.83 13.33 1.12
CA TYR A 34 2.86 13.62 2.17
C TYR A 34 3.23 14.93 2.87
N LYS A 35 3.10 16.05 2.14
CA LYS A 35 3.38 17.40 2.67
C LYS A 35 2.19 17.89 3.49
N PRO A 36 2.41 18.70 4.53
CA PRO A 36 1.35 19.42 5.21
C PRO A 36 0.42 20.15 4.25
N GLY A 37 -0.88 19.98 4.45
CA GLY A 37 -1.93 20.55 3.60
C GLY A 37 -2.38 19.60 2.47
N ASN A 38 -1.63 18.56 2.11
CA ASN A 38 -2.10 17.61 1.11
C ASN A 38 -3.26 16.76 1.64
N ILE A 39 -4.25 16.54 0.76
CA ILE A 39 -5.43 15.73 1.04
C ILE A 39 -5.47 14.58 0.03
N PHE A 40 -5.52 13.35 0.52
CA PHE A 40 -5.62 12.15 -0.29
C PHE A 40 -7.01 11.54 -0.09
N ILE A 41 -7.72 11.30 -1.19
CA ILE A 41 -9.08 10.76 -1.18
C ILE A 41 -9.06 9.34 -1.70
N PHE A 42 -9.47 8.39 -0.87
CA PHE A 42 -9.55 6.98 -1.21
C PHE A 42 -11.02 6.53 -1.30
N GLU A 43 -11.35 5.77 -2.33
CA GLU A 43 -12.54 4.91 -2.32
C GLU A 43 -12.19 3.63 -1.55
N ALA A 44 -13.00 3.27 -0.58
CA ALA A 44 -12.88 2.05 0.19
C ALA A 44 -14.03 1.10 -0.15
N LYS A 45 -13.70 -0.15 -0.51
CA LYS A 45 -14.66 -1.23 -0.76
C LYS A 45 -14.41 -2.34 0.25
N VAL A 46 -15.48 -2.78 0.90
CA VAL A 46 -15.41 -3.83 1.91
C VAL A 46 -16.36 -4.96 1.52
N ASP A 47 -15.79 -6.13 1.34
CA ASP A 47 -16.51 -7.37 1.02
C ASP A 47 -16.34 -8.34 2.20
N SER A 48 -17.45 -8.85 2.74
CA SER A 48 -17.43 -9.90 3.75
C SER A 48 -18.24 -11.09 3.26
N VAL A 49 -17.54 -12.19 2.97
CA VAL A 49 -18.19 -13.43 2.47
C VAL A 49 -19.05 -14.05 3.56
N SER A 50 -18.56 -14.14 4.80
CA SER A 50 -19.27 -14.77 5.90
C SER A 50 -20.56 -14.03 6.30
N LYS A 51 -20.59 -12.71 6.12
CA LYS A 51 -21.76 -11.88 6.42
C LYS A 51 -22.60 -11.56 5.19
N ASN A 52 -22.15 -11.94 3.99
CA ASN A 52 -22.76 -11.56 2.72
C ASN A 52 -23.03 -10.06 2.65
N THR A 53 -22.08 -9.26 3.12
CA THR A 53 -22.15 -7.79 3.13
C THR A 53 -21.14 -7.22 2.16
N HIS A 54 -21.60 -6.20 1.45
CA HIS A 54 -20.78 -5.41 0.53
C HIS A 54 -21.13 -3.96 0.75
N TYR A 55 -20.13 -3.12 1.02
CA TYR A 55 -20.34 -1.68 1.11
C TYR A 55 -19.13 -0.91 0.60
N SER A 56 -19.35 0.34 0.21
CA SER A 56 -18.31 1.28 -0.16
C SER A 56 -18.49 2.58 0.59
N CYS A 57 -17.36 3.24 0.87
CA CYS A 57 -17.31 4.57 1.46
C CYS A 57 -16.07 5.30 0.95
N TYR A 58 -15.88 6.53 1.39
CA TYR A 58 -14.70 7.33 1.09
C TYR A 58 -13.92 7.60 2.37
N ILE A 59 -12.60 7.52 2.26
CA ILE A 59 -11.66 7.86 3.33
C ILE A 59 -10.85 9.06 2.86
N ILE A 60 -10.88 10.12 3.63
CA ILE A 60 -10.11 11.33 3.36
C ILE A 60 -8.96 11.39 4.35
N MET A 61 -7.75 11.25 3.84
CA MET A 61 -6.53 11.39 4.63
C MET A 61 -5.98 12.80 4.44
N ARG A 62 -5.83 13.54 5.55
CA ARG A 62 -5.20 14.87 5.56
C ARG A 62 -3.86 14.81 6.24
N VAL A 63 -2.88 15.46 5.66
CA VAL A 63 -1.56 15.65 6.27
C VAL A 63 -1.56 16.99 7.01
N LEU A 64 -1.35 16.95 8.32
CA LEU A 64 -1.37 18.12 9.16
C LEU A 64 0.02 18.75 9.28
N ASP A 65 0.06 20.08 9.48
CA ASP A 65 1.28 20.79 9.84
C ASP A 65 1.58 20.63 11.35
N LYS A 66 1.80 19.38 11.73
CA LYS A 66 2.10 18.96 13.12
C LYS A 66 3.04 17.78 13.10
N GLU A 67 3.84 17.67 14.14
CA GLU A 67 4.67 16.51 14.40
C GLU A 67 4.32 15.88 15.75
N MET A 68 4.36 14.55 15.81
CA MET A 68 4.23 13.77 17.02
C MET A 68 5.34 12.71 17.03
N TYR A 69 6.16 12.71 18.08
CA TYR A 69 7.31 11.78 18.19
C TYR A 69 8.26 11.79 16.97
N HIS A 70 8.52 12.97 16.37
CA HIS A 70 9.31 13.15 15.14
C HIS A 70 8.71 12.50 13.88
N GLN A 71 7.40 12.31 13.86
CA GLN A 71 6.64 11.81 12.73
C GLN A 71 5.59 12.85 12.35
N GLY A 72 5.26 12.94 11.07
CA GLY A 72 4.16 13.74 10.60
C GLY A 72 2.83 13.19 11.12
N VAL A 73 1.85 14.07 11.27
CA VAL A 73 0.52 13.70 11.74
C VAL A 73 -0.44 13.67 10.57
N ILE A 74 -1.22 12.61 10.47
CA ILE A 74 -2.31 12.47 9.51
C ILE A 74 -3.64 12.25 10.24
N THR A 75 -4.73 12.66 9.60
CA THR A 75 -6.09 12.36 10.06
C THR A 75 -6.84 11.58 8.99
N TYR A 76 -7.78 10.76 9.43
CA TYR A 76 -8.72 10.05 8.57
C TYR A 76 -10.15 10.45 8.90
N ASP A 77 -10.88 10.91 7.90
CA ASP A 77 -12.31 11.17 7.94
C ASP A 77 -13.04 10.20 7.01
N TYR A 78 -14.24 9.82 7.37
CA TYR A 78 -15.01 8.78 6.68
C TYR A 78 -16.34 9.36 6.19
N TYR A 79 -16.67 9.09 4.92
CA TYR A 79 -17.86 9.62 4.25
C TYR A 79 -18.55 8.52 3.45
N ASP A 80 -19.85 8.43 3.56
CA ASP A 80 -20.65 7.53 2.72
C ASP A 80 -20.71 8.04 1.27
N SER A 81 -20.64 9.36 1.07
CA SER A 81 -20.56 10.02 -0.24
C SER A 81 -19.63 11.23 -0.18
N LEU A 82 -18.95 11.48 -1.28
CA LEU A 82 -18.13 12.69 -1.37
C LEU A 82 -19.01 13.94 -1.53
N PRO A 83 -18.61 15.08 -0.97
CA PRO A 83 -19.26 16.34 -1.26
C PRO A 83 -19.07 16.70 -2.74
N ASP A 84 -20.08 17.37 -3.32
CA ASP A 84 -20.05 17.80 -4.73
C ASP A 84 -18.86 18.75 -5.01
N ASP A 85 -18.52 19.58 -4.05
CA ASP A 85 -17.35 20.47 -4.10
C ASP A 85 -16.23 19.90 -3.23
N LEU A 86 -15.25 19.28 -3.87
CA LEU A 86 -14.07 18.74 -3.19
C LEU A 86 -13.18 19.84 -2.59
N ALA A 87 -13.23 21.08 -3.12
CA ALA A 87 -12.48 22.19 -2.54
C ALA A 87 -13.05 22.61 -1.17
N ALA A 88 -14.31 22.30 -0.90
CA ALA A 88 -14.88 22.49 0.43
C ALA A 88 -14.19 21.64 1.51
N LEU A 89 -13.53 20.53 1.11
CA LEU A 89 -12.77 19.68 2.05
C LEU A 89 -11.60 20.41 2.70
N ASP A 90 -11.01 21.42 2.04
CA ASP A 90 -9.96 22.26 2.60
C ASP A 90 -10.46 23.14 3.76
N SER A 91 -11.72 23.58 3.68
CA SER A 91 -12.34 24.48 4.66
C SER A 91 -13.05 23.74 5.81
N ILE A 92 -13.31 22.45 5.66
CA ILE A 92 -13.87 21.61 6.72
C ILE A 92 -12.76 21.44 7.76
N SER A 93 -12.81 22.29 8.78
CA SER A 93 -11.96 22.10 9.95
C SER A 93 -12.22 20.67 10.44
N SER A 94 -11.15 19.97 10.74
CA SER A 94 -11.10 18.55 11.16
C SER A 94 -11.87 18.23 12.46
N ILE A 95 -12.83 19.04 12.82
CA ILE A 95 -13.75 18.81 13.94
C ILE A 95 -15.11 18.53 13.30
N ASP A 96 -15.32 17.26 12.96
CA ASP A 96 -16.66 16.79 12.62
C ASP A 96 -17.60 17.08 13.80
N GLN A 97 -18.83 17.48 13.47
CA GLN A 97 -19.92 17.66 14.42
C GLN A 97 -20.22 16.39 15.24
N ASN A 98 -19.70 15.24 14.84
CA ASN A 98 -19.82 13.93 15.50
C ASN A 98 -18.58 13.48 16.27
N GLY A 99 -17.47 14.23 16.27
CA GLY A 99 -16.34 14.03 17.19
C GLY A 99 -15.39 12.84 16.90
N PHE A 100 -15.46 12.19 15.75
CA PHE A 100 -14.63 11.02 15.46
C PHE A 100 -13.69 11.25 14.28
N ILE A 101 -12.63 12.02 14.52
CA ILE A 101 -11.49 12.06 13.61
C ILE A 101 -10.44 11.12 14.17
N GLU A 102 -10.08 10.15 13.36
CA GLU A 102 -8.91 9.33 13.67
C GLU A 102 -7.63 10.14 13.39
N THR A 103 -6.80 10.31 14.41
CA THR A 103 -5.48 10.94 14.27
C THR A 103 -4.40 9.89 14.48
N THR A 104 -3.41 9.87 13.58
CA THR A 104 -2.31 8.92 13.64
C THR A 104 -1.06 9.50 12.97
N GLU A 105 -0.02 8.67 12.79
CA GLU A 105 1.27 9.13 12.31
C GLU A 105 1.61 8.63 10.91
N ILE A 106 2.51 9.37 10.27
CA ILE A 106 3.20 9.03 9.03
C ILE A 106 4.68 9.34 9.19
N LEU A 107 5.54 8.47 8.70
CA LEU A 107 6.96 8.73 8.58
C LEU A 107 7.36 8.72 7.11
N GLU A 108 7.87 9.85 6.63
CA GLU A 108 8.42 9.95 5.28
C GLU A 108 9.76 10.67 5.32
N ASN A 109 10.79 10.00 4.81
CA ASN A 109 12.14 10.54 4.65
C ASN A 109 12.84 9.88 3.46
N SER A 110 14.09 10.27 3.18
CA SER A 110 14.87 9.72 2.05
C SER A 110 15.14 8.20 2.10
N LYS A 111 14.83 7.52 3.20
CA LYS A 111 15.09 6.08 3.38
C LYS A 111 13.82 5.26 3.56
N LEU A 112 12.75 5.86 4.03
CA LEU A 112 11.56 5.15 4.47
C LEU A 112 10.31 6.01 4.31
N LEU A 113 9.27 5.43 3.71
CA LEU A 113 7.89 5.82 3.91
C LEU A 113 7.21 4.75 4.76
N TRP A 114 6.50 5.16 5.79
CA TRP A 114 5.65 4.32 6.61
C TRP A 114 4.35 5.06 6.91
N ILE A 115 3.20 4.41 6.70
CA ILE A 115 1.88 4.99 6.87
C ILE A 115 1.10 4.13 7.83
N HIS A 116 0.52 4.74 8.87
CA HIS A 116 -0.44 4.04 9.70
C HIS A 116 -1.78 3.92 8.95
N PRO A 117 -2.34 2.71 8.76
CA PRO A 117 -3.64 2.56 8.09
C PRO A 117 -4.79 3.08 8.95
N PRO A 118 -5.96 3.41 8.35
CA PRO A 118 -7.17 3.76 9.09
C PRO A 118 -7.64 2.59 9.95
N ARG A 119 -8.23 2.86 11.14
CA ARG A 119 -8.61 1.85 12.14
C ARG A 119 -10.01 2.00 12.70
N THR A 120 -10.69 3.10 12.43
CA THR A 120 -12.04 3.38 12.95
C THR A 120 -13.10 3.08 11.89
N GLN A 121 -14.37 3.27 12.20
CA GLN A 121 -15.50 3.17 11.27
C GLN A 121 -15.57 1.85 10.47
N GLY A 122 -15.24 0.70 11.11
CA GLY A 122 -15.24 -0.60 10.45
C GLY A 122 -13.90 -1.06 9.90
N PHE A 123 -12.87 -0.21 9.93
CA PHE A 123 -11.51 -0.52 9.46
C PHE A 123 -10.56 -1.03 10.55
N GLY A 124 -11.05 -1.30 11.76
CA GLY A 124 -10.25 -1.78 12.89
C GLY A 124 -9.43 -3.03 12.61
N LEU A 125 -9.85 -3.85 11.63
CA LEU A 125 -9.11 -5.03 11.20
C LEU A 125 -7.76 -4.66 10.56
N LEU A 126 -7.61 -3.48 9.96
CA LEU A 126 -6.40 -3.08 9.23
C LEU A 126 -5.17 -2.95 10.14
N GLN A 127 -5.35 -2.75 11.43
CA GLN A 127 -4.24 -2.70 12.39
C GLN A 127 -3.45 -4.02 12.49
N TYR A 128 -4.02 -5.14 12.04
CA TYR A 128 -3.39 -6.45 12.10
C TYR A 128 -2.63 -6.84 10.82
N PHE A 129 -2.76 -6.06 9.79
CA PHE A 129 -2.02 -6.26 8.56
C PHE A 129 -0.62 -5.65 8.66
N PRO A 130 0.34 -6.13 7.84
CA PRO A 130 1.57 -5.38 7.61
C PRO A 130 1.22 -3.97 7.16
N PHE A 131 1.82 -2.94 7.77
CA PHE A 131 1.55 -1.55 7.37
C PHE A 131 2.25 -1.22 6.05
N PRO A 132 1.71 -0.25 5.27
CA PRO A 132 2.40 0.29 4.10
C PRO A 132 3.79 0.81 4.51
N GLU A 133 4.84 0.15 4.03
CA GLU A 133 6.23 0.47 4.39
C GLU A 133 7.12 0.34 3.15
N ILE A 134 7.63 1.45 2.65
CA ILE A 134 8.48 1.51 1.46
C ILE A 134 9.89 1.93 1.86
N HIS A 135 10.85 1.06 1.62
CA HIS A 135 12.28 1.34 1.84
C HIS A 135 12.93 1.83 0.56
N TYR A 136 13.55 2.99 0.61
CA TYR A 136 14.28 3.58 -0.51
C TYR A 136 15.78 3.24 -0.47
N PRO A 137 16.41 3.03 -1.63
CA PRO A 137 15.78 2.79 -2.92
C PRO A 137 15.04 1.45 -2.96
N VAL A 138 13.92 1.41 -3.69
CA VAL A 138 13.15 0.17 -3.85
C VAL A 138 13.98 -0.84 -4.64
N LYS A 139 14.09 -2.08 -4.12
CA LYS A 139 14.80 -3.18 -4.78
C LYS A 139 13.85 -4.36 -4.96
N ILE A 140 13.48 -4.65 -6.21
CA ILE A 140 12.59 -5.76 -6.55
C ILE A 140 13.18 -7.08 -6.03
N GLY A 141 12.31 -7.93 -5.49
CA GLY A 141 12.69 -9.19 -4.84
C GLY A 141 13.19 -9.03 -3.39
N LYS A 142 13.52 -7.82 -2.93
CA LYS A 142 13.94 -7.60 -1.54
C LYS A 142 12.80 -7.96 -0.59
N ARG A 143 13.17 -8.69 0.46
CA ARG A 143 12.27 -9.13 1.51
C ARG A 143 12.70 -8.54 2.85
N TYR A 144 11.73 -8.26 3.69
CA TYR A 144 11.98 -7.89 5.07
C TYR A 144 10.92 -8.47 6.01
N LYS A 145 11.22 -8.47 7.29
CA LYS A 145 10.36 -9.01 8.34
C LYS A 145 10.16 -7.95 9.41
N ARG A 146 8.97 -7.93 9.97
CA ARG A 146 8.59 -7.10 11.12
C ARG A 146 7.80 -7.93 12.11
N SER A 147 7.67 -7.42 13.30
CA SER A 147 6.79 -7.98 14.31
C SER A 147 5.96 -6.86 14.93
N PHE A 148 4.71 -7.16 15.19
CA PHE A 148 3.78 -6.31 15.91
C PHE A 148 3.28 -7.06 17.13
N LEU A 149 3.22 -6.39 18.27
CA LEU A 149 2.74 -6.93 19.52
C LEU A 149 1.59 -6.06 20.03
N SER A 150 0.42 -6.67 20.20
CA SER A 150 -0.75 -6.05 20.80
C SER A 150 -1.04 -6.70 22.16
N PHE A 151 -1.24 -5.87 23.19
CA PHE A 151 -1.63 -6.32 24.52
C PHE A 151 -3.13 -6.14 24.70
N ASN A 152 -3.79 -7.08 25.35
CA ASN A 152 -5.25 -7.08 25.55
C ASN A 152 -6.02 -6.87 24.24
N ASP A 153 -5.58 -7.59 23.22
CA ASP A 153 -6.06 -7.41 21.86
C ASP A 153 -7.56 -7.72 21.75
N PRO A 154 -8.37 -6.84 21.10
CA PRO A 154 -9.81 -7.03 20.97
C PRO A 154 -10.24 -8.31 20.25
N LEU A 155 -9.41 -8.82 19.30
CA LEU A 155 -9.74 -10.05 18.56
C LEU A 155 -9.67 -11.30 19.43
N CYS A 156 -8.83 -11.32 20.46
CA CYS A 156 -8.61 -12.53 21.25
C CYS A 156 -8.65 -12.31 22.77
N GLN A 157 -8.76 -11.10 23.22
CA GLN A 157 -8.60 -10.71 24.64
C GLN A 157 -7.30 -11.27 25.25
N CYS A 158 -6.26 -11.33 24.44
CA CYS A 158 -4.96 -11.91 24.76
C CYS A 158 -3.83 -11.04 24.24
N THR A 159 -2.58 -11.43 24.52
CA THR A 159 -1.42 -10.82 23.84
C THR A 159 -1.26 -11.44 22.47
N LEU A 160 -1.39 -10.63 21.42
CA LEU A 160 -1.27 -11.04 20.03
C LEU A 160 0.10 -10.66 19.48
N LEU A 161 0.86 -11.64 19.03
CA LEU A 161 2.12 -11.41 18.29
C LEU A 161 1.91 -11.76 16.82
N LEU A 162 2.01 -10.76 15.96
CA LEU A 162 2.01 -10.92 14.50
C LEU A 162 3.44 -10.79 13.97
N ARG A 163 3.81 -11.69 13.07
CA ARG A 163 5.09 -11.65 12.38
C ARG A 163 4.84 -11.49 10.90
N TYR A 164 5.28 -10.37 10.34
CA TYR A 164 5.09 -10.03 8.94
C TYR A 164 6.26 -10.46 8.08
N LYS A 165 5.94 -10.83 6.85
CA LYS A 165 6.90 -10.94 5.76
C LYS A 165 6.41 -10.02 4.66
N MET A 166 7.28 -9.15 4.19
CA MET A 166 7.00 -8.20 3.10
C MET A 166 7.98 -8.44 1.96
N GLN A 167 7.54 -8.24 0.72
CA GLN A 167 8.36 -8.39 -0.47
C GLN A 167 7.95 -7.41 -1.56
N TYR A 168 8.92 -6.74 -2.20
CA TYR A 168 8.69 -6.01 -3.45
C TYR A 168 8.62 -7.00 -4.59
N LEU A 169 7.55 -6.93 -5.39
CA LEU A 169 7.27 -7.90 -6.44
C LEU A 169 7.75 -7.42 -7.80
N SER A 170 7.26 -6.28 -8.26
CA SER A 170 7.48 -5.79 -9.62
C SER A 170 7.21 -4.30 -9.75
N TYR A 171 7.68 -3.73 -10.83
CA TYR A 171 7.13 -2.49 -11.40
C TYR A 171 6.14 -2.87 -12.48
N SER A 172 5.04 -2.12 -12.55
CA SER A 172 4.00 -2.30 -13.57
C SER A 172 3.31 -0.98 -13.88
N GLN A 173 2.49 -0.98 -14.95
CA GLN A 173 1.67 0.17 -15.29
C GLN A 173 0.29 0.03 -14.64
N TRP A 174 -0.18 1.11 -14.04
CA TRP A 174 -1.51 1.18 -13.42
C TRP A 174 -2.28 2.39 -13.94
N LYS A 175 -3.60 2.21 -14.13
CA LYS A 175 -4.44 3.29 -14.63
C LYS A 175 -4.94 4.14 -13.48
N TYR A 176 -4.45 5.38 -13.41
CA TYR A 176 -4.93 6.41 -12.49
C TYR A 176 -5.66 7.50 -13.27
N LYS A 177 -6.97 7.65 -13.01
CA LYS A 177 -7.84 8.51 -13.83
C LYS A 177 -7.70 8.09 -15.31
N ASN A 178 -7.27 9.00 -16.17
CA ASN A 178 -7.10 8.77 -17.61
C ASN A 178 -5.63 8.60 -18.05
N ARG A 179 -4.72 8.30 -17.10
CA ARG A 179 -3.28 8.17 -17.36
C ARG A 179 -2.76 6.84 -16.88
N LEU A 180 -1.78 6.30 -17.60
CA LEU A 180 -0.98 5.19 -17.10
C LEU A 180 0.16 5.77 -16.27
N ILE A 181 0.33 5.27 -15.07
CA ILE A 181 1.40 5.61 -14.15
C ILE A 181 2.18 4.36 -13.80
N GLU A 182 3.48 4.49 -13.59
CA GLU A 182 4.30 3.41 -13.08
C GLU A 182 4.05 3.24 -11.58
N ILE A 183 3.89 2.00 -11.16
CA ILE A 183 3.76 1.63 -9.75
C ILE A 183 4.75 0.54 -9.37
N CYS A 184 5.16 0.56 -8.11
CA CYS A 184 5.80 -0.56 -7.45
C CYS A 184 4.75 -1.36 -6.68
N GLU A 185 4.71 -2.67 -6.93
CA GLU A 185 3.85 -3.58 -6.19
C GLU A 185 4.62 -4.27 -5.07
N GLN A 186 4.04 -4.29 -3.89
CA GLN A 186 4.57 -4.93 -2.70
C GLN A 186 3.52 -5.86 -2.10
N SER A 187 3.90 -7.07 -1.73
CA SER A 187 3.05 -7.99 -0.97
C SER A 187 3.48 -8.11 0.47
N GLY A 188 2.52 -8.31 1.34
CA GLY A 188 2.71 -8.57 2.76
C GLY A 188 1.89 -9.75 3.22
N PHE A 189 2.43 -10.50 4.17
CA PHE A 189 1.74 -11.64 4.78
C PHE A 189 2.08 -11.76 6.26
N ALA A 190 1.05 -11.98 7.07
CA ALA A 190 1.17 -12.34 8.47
C ALA A 190 0.30 -13.54 8.78
N LYS A 191 0.69 -14.34 9.79
CA LYS A 191 -0.07 -15.45 10.30
C LYS A 191 -0.05 -15.44 11.83
N SER A 192 -1.20 -15.67 12.44
CA SER A 192 -1.37 -15.82 13.88
C SER A 192 -2.32 -16.98 14.18
N LYS A 193 -2.61 -17.21 15.46
CA LYS A 193 -3.66 -18.15 15.88
C LYS A 193 -5.07 -17.67 15.46
N GLN A 194 -5.23 -16.38 15.20
CA GLN A 194 -6.50 -15.75 14.81
C GLN A 194 -6.77 -15.85 13.30
N GLY A 195 -5.74 -16.11 12.50
CA GLY A 195 -5.88 -16.26 11.07
C GLY A 195 -4.67 -15.82 10.27
N SER A 196 -4.90 -15.68 8.97
CA SER A 196 -3.94 -15.19 7.99
C SER A 196 -4.34 -13.80 7.48
N PHE A 197 -3.36 -12.94 7.35
CA PHE A 197 -3.51 -11.55 6.89
C PHE A 197 -2.59 -11.37 5.69
N SER A 198 -3.16 -11.17 4.52
CA SER A 198 -2.39 -10.84 3.32
C SER A 198 -2.76 -9.47 2.79
N VAL A 199 -1.79 -8.76 2.26
CA VAL A 199 -1.97 -7.43 1.71
C VAL A 199 -1.14 -7.26 0.46
N THR A 200 -1.68 -6.50 -0.49
CA THR A 200 -0.95 -5.98 -1.65
C THR A 200 -1.03 -4.47 -1.63
N TYR A 201 0.13 -3.82 -1.68
CA TYR A 201 0.25 -2.38 -1.83
C TYR A 201 0.73 -2.05 -3.22
N ARG A 202 0.15 -1.01 -3.83
CA ARG A 202 0.60 -0.37 -5.05
C ARG A 202 1.00 1.06 -4.73
N TYR A 203 2.22 1.38 -5.06
CA TYR A 203 2.84 2.63 -4.71
C TYR A 203 3.40 3.32 -5.95
N ASN A 204 3.14 4.62 -6.07
CA ASN A 204 3.70 5.48 -7.11
C ASN A 204 4.60 6.54 -6.47
N GLU A 205 5.72 6.88 -7.11
CA GLU A 205 6.73 7.80 -6.57
C GLU A 205 6.23 9.23 -6.34
N ARG A 206 5.15 9.64 -7.02
CA ARG A 206 4.62 11.01 -6.95
C ARG A 206 3.29 11.10 -6.21
N LEU A 207 2.52 10.02 -6.22
CA LEU A 207 1.18 9.98 -5.63
C LEU A 207 1.15 9.24 -4.28
N GLY A 208 2.24 8.56 -3.93
CA GLY A 208 2.30 7.75 -2.73
C GLY A 208 1.55 6.42 -2.89
N LEU A 209 0.83 6.01 -1.86
CA LEU A 209 0.00 4.82 -1.86
C LEU A 209 -1.20 5.04 -2.78
N VAL A 210 -1.25 4.29 -3.89
CA VAL A 210 -2.36 4.41 -4.85
C VAL A 210 -3.41 3.32 -4.67
N GLU A 211 -3.02 2.18 -4.12
CA GLU A 211 -3.96 1.12 -3.78
C GLU A 211 -3.43 0.24 -2.65
N ALA A 212 -4.34 -0.23 -1.80
CA ALA A 212 -4.11 -1.25 -0.80
C ALA A 212 -5.25 -2.27 -0.85
N ILE A 213 -4.90 -3.56 -0.97
CA ILE A 213 -5.85 -4.67 -0.98
C ILE A 213 -5.51 -5.57 0.20
N TYR A 214 -6.41 -5.64 1.17
CA TYR A 214 -6.29 -6.44 2.37
C TYR A 214 -7.20 -7.66 2.28
N ASP A 215 -6.70 -8.82 2.65
CA ASP A 215 -7.46 -10.07 2.67
C ASP A 215 -7.23 -10.77 4.01
N TYR A 216 -8.30 -10.99 4.75
CA TYR A 216 -8.32 -11.72 6.01
C TYR A 216 -9.02 -13.06 5.81
N ASN A 217 -8.29 -14.17 5.89
CA ASN A 217 -8.77 -15.55 5.78
C ASN A 217 -9.59 -15.85 4.51
N HIS A 218 -9.52 -15.01 3.47
CA HIS A 218 -10.43 -15.03 2.31
C HIS A 218 -11.92 -14.81 2.68
N GLU A 219 -12.19 -14.34 3.89
CA GLU A 219 -13.53 -14.05 4.39
C GLU A 219 -13.87 -12.56 4.32
N VAL A 220 -12.87 -11.71 4.55
CA VAL A 220 -13.01 -10.26 4.49
C VAL A 220 -11.95 -9.69 3.57
N ARG A 221 -12.39 -8.95 2.56
CA ARG A 221 -11.54 -8.19 1.66
C ARG A 221 -11.83 -6.71 1.79
N ILE A 222 -10.79 -5.91 1.98
CA ILE A 222 -10.87 -4.45 2.01
C ILE A 222 -9.94 -3.92 0.94
N GLN A 223 -10.48 -3.08 0.05
CA GLN A 223 -9.70 -2.40 -0.98
C GLN A 223 -9.80 -0.90 -0.78
N LEU A 224 -8.66 -0.23 -0.69
CA LEU A 224 -8.53 1.22 -0.69
C LEU A 224 -7.91 1.63 -2.01
N SER A 225 -8.56 2.51 -2.78
CA SER A 225 -8.08 2.99 -4.07
C SER A 225 -8.01 4.50 -4.08
N LEU A 226 -6.86 5.08 -4.35
CA LEU A 226 -6.68 6.52 -4.46
C LEU A 226 -7.45 7.06 -5.66
N ILE A 227 -8.36 7.98 -5.43
CA ILE A 227 -9.16 8.61 -6.49
C ILE A 227 -8.77 10.06 -6.75
N ASN A 228 -8.26 10.77 -5.74
CA ASN A 228 -7.82 12.14 -5.89
C ASN A 228 -6.73 12.54 -4.88
N VAL A 229 -5.94 13.58 -5.25
CA VAL A 229 -5.02 14.31 -4.38
C VAL A 229 -5.29 15.79 -4.61
N LEU A 230 -5.51 16.56 -3.53
CA LEU A 230 -5.73 18.00 -3.48
C LEU A 230 -4.57 18.69 -2.80
#